data_cc21f40a3853e5f6830e52468ec333e7
#
_entry.id   cc21f40a3853e5f6830e52468ec333e7
#
_cell.length_a   1.000
_cell.length_b   1.000
_cell.length_c   1.000
_cell.angle_alpha   90.00
_cell.angle_beta   90.00
_cell.angle_gamma   90.00
#
_symmetry.space_group_name_H-M   'P 1'
#
loop_
_entity.id
_entity.type
_entity.pdbx_description
1 polymer ?
#
loop_
_entity_poly.entity_id
_entity_poly.type
_entity_poly.pdbx_seq_one_letter_code
_entity_poly.pdbx_strand_id
1 'polypeptide(L)'
;MSEYGFEDCELCDSPGGEVVWESALCRVVMVADADYPGFCRVIMHRHLGEMTDLPQRERMQVMNVVFAVESAVRSLYRPDKINLASLGNMTPH
;
A
#
# COMPACT_ATOMS: atom_id res chain seq x y z
N MET A 1 -16.34 -13.81 -4.50
CA MET A 1 -15.03 -13.33 -4.99
C MET A 1 -15.05 -11.83 -5.14
N SER A 2 -14.03 -11.15 -4.71
CA SER A 2 -13.99 -9.71 -4.86
C SER A 2 -13.83 -9.33 -6.34
N GLU A 3 -14.22 -8.10 -6.68
CA GLU A 3 -14.07 -7.54 -8.01
C GLU A 3 -12.62 -7.54 -8.50
N TYR A 4 -11.67 -7.40 -7.56
CA TYR A 4 -10.25 -7.20 -7.86
C TYR A 4 -9.40 -8.44 -7.72
N GLY A 5 -9.91 -9.55 -7.16
CA GLY A 5 -9.04 -10.69 -6.94
C GLY A 5 -9.69 -11.89 -6.28
N PHE A 6 -8.98 -12.53 -5.38
CA PHE A 6 -9.30 -13.82 -4.81
C PHE A 6 -10.06 -13.74 -3.49
N GLU A 7 -10.93 -14.74 -3.24
CA GLU A 7 -11.74 -14.82 -2.05
C GLU A 7 -10.95 -14.86 -0.75
N ASP A 8 -9.78 -15.51 -0.77
CA ASP A 8 -8.97 -15.70 0.44
C ASP A 8 -7.93 -14.61 0.63
N CYS A 9 -8.07 -13.49 -0.06
CA CYS A 9 -7.14 -12.36 0.07
C CYS A 9 -7.72 -11.28 0.97
N GLU A 10 -7.10 -11.06 2.11
CA GLU A 10 -7.53 -10.02 3.05
C GLU A 10 -7.55 -8.64 2.41
N LEU A 11 -6.55 -8.33 1.59
CA LEU A 11 -6.44 -7.01 0.95
C LEU A 11 -7.39 -6.83 -0.23
N CYS A 12 -7.97 -7.92 -0.77
CA CYS A 12 -9.06 -7.84 -1.73
C CYS A 12 -10.41 -7.60 -1.03
N ASP A 13 -10.54 -8.13 0.19
CA ASP A 13 -11.81 -8.11 0.92
C ASP A 13 -11.97 -6.92 1.86
N SER A 14 -10.86 -6.33 2.29
CA SER A 14 -10.89 -5.21 3.21
C SER A 14 -9.91 -4.11 2.78
N PRO A 15 -10.08 -2.87 3.29
CA PRO A 15 -9.16 -1.78 2.95
C PRO A 15 -7.72 -1.99 3.41
N GLY A 16 -7.49 -2.77 4.45
CA GLY A 16 -6.14 -3.00 5.01
C GLY A 16 -5.70 -1.95 6.01
N GLY A 17 -6.56 -1.02 6.37
CA GLY A 17 -6.32 0.06 7.33
C GLY A 17 -7.29 1.19 7.10
N GLU A 18 -7.02 2.34 7.71
CA GLU A 18 -7.82 3.55 7.50
C GLU A 18 -7.42 4.20 6.18
N VAL A 19 -8.35 4.26 5.23
CA VAL A 19 -8.09 4.87 3.92
C VAL A 19 -7.97 6.38 4.09
N VAL A 20 -6.81 6.93 3.72
CA VAL A 20 -6.57 8.38 3.78
C VAL A 20 -6.48 9.01 2.40
N TRP A 21 -6.26 8.20 1.38
CA TRP A 21 -6.23 8.66 -0.02
C TRP A 21 -6.42 7.46 -0.94
N GLU A 22 -7.04 7.68 -2.10
CA GLU A 22 -7.11 6.64 -3.12
C GLU A 22 -7.29 7.21 -4.51
N SER A 23 -6.89 6.41 -5.48
CA SER A 23 -7.10 6.64 -6.90
C SER A 23 -7.78 5.42 -7.51
N ALA A 24 -7.96 5.41 -8.83
CA ALA A 24 -8.44 4.22 -9.52
C ALA A 24 -7.47 3.04 -9.42
N LEU A 25 -6.19 3.31 -9.20
CA LEU A 25 -5.14 2.29 -9.21
C LEU A 25 -4.85 1.70 -7.83
N CYS A 26 -4.76 2.55 -6.82
CA CYS A 26 -4.35 2.13 -5.48
C CYS A 26 -4.97 2.99 -4.40
N ARG A 27 -4.77 2.57 -3.16
CA ARG A 27 -5.17 3.32 -1.97
C ARG A 27 -4.02 3.43 -1.00
N VAL A 28 -4.01 4.50 -0.22
CA VAL A 28 -3.09 4.70 0.88
C VAL A 28 -3.89 4.55 2.17
N VAL A 29 -3.41 3.70 3.06
CA VAL A 29 -4.06 3.47 4.35
C VAL A 29 -3.08 3.68 5.48
N MET A 30 -3.60 4.12 6.63
CA MET A 30 -2.83 4.16 7.87
C MET A 30 -3.16 2.94 8.69
N VAL A 31 -2.13 2.35 9.27
CA VAL A 31 -2.27 1.18 10.14
C VAL A 31 -2.04 1.62 11.58
N ALA A 32 -3.01 1.33 12.44
CA ALA A 32 -2.91 1.65 13.87
C ALA A 32 -2.03 0.58 14.54
N ASP A 33 -0.76 0.91 14.71
CA ASP A 33 0.22 0.02 15.35
C ASP A 33 1.05 0.87 16.30
N ALA A 34 0.93 0.59 17.61
CA ALA A 34 1.61 1.36 18.65
C ALA A 34 3.13 1.25 18.56
N ASP A 35 3.66 0.13 18.03
CA ASP A 35 5.08 -0.10 17.89
C ASP A 35 5.67 0.58 16.66
N TYR A 36 4.84 0.94 15.70
CA TYR A 36 5.28 1.53 14.43
C TYR A 36 4.43 2.76 14.09
N PRO A 37 4.61 3.87 14.81
CA PRO A 37 3.88 5.10 14.49
C PRO A 37 4.23 5.57 13.08
N GLY A 38 3.22 6.02 12.34
CA GLY A 38 3.41 6.42 10.96
C GLY A 38 3.40 5.27 9.96
N PHE A 39 2.99 4.07 10.39
CA PHE A 39 2.89 2.93 9.50
C PHE A 39 1.79 3.17 8.47
N CYS A 40 2.18 3.24 7.21
CA CYS A 40 1.26 3.39 6.08
C CYS A 40 1.46 2.25 5.09
N ARG A 41 0.42 1.95 4.33
CA ARG A 41 0.49 1.00 3.23
C ARG A 41 -0.01 1.66 1.96
N VAL A 42 0.64 1.37 0.84
CA VAL A 42 0.14 1.67 -0.50
C VAL A 42 -0.31 0.33 -1.08
N ILE A 43 -1.61 0.20 -1.34
CA ILE A 43 -2.21 -1.08 -1.68
C ILE A 43 -2.90 -0.96 -3.04
N MET A 44 -2.56 -1.87 -3.95
CA MET A 44 -3.23 -1.95 -5.24
C MET A 44 -4.66 -2.43 -5.05
N HIS A 45 -5.59 -1.86 -5.81
CA HIS A 45 -6.97 -2.36 -5.80
C HIS A 45 -7.06 -3.75 -6.42
N ARG A 46 -6.37 -3.95 -7.56
CA ARG A 46 -6.33 -5.25 -8.20
C ARG A 46 -5.46 -6.22 -7.40
N HIS A 47 -5.81 -7.48 -7.45
CA HIS A 47 -5.00 -8.53 -6.86
C HIS A 47 -3.79 -8.83 -7.77
N LEU A 48 -2.61 -8.45 -7.30
CA LEU A 48 -1.34 -8.69 -7.97
C LEU A 48 -0.33 -9.16 -6.94
N GLY A 49 0.42 -10.20 -7.27
CA GLY A 49 1.38 -10.79 -6.33
C GLY A 49 2.65 -9.96 -6.18
N GLU A 50 3.11 -9.36 -7.26
CA GLU A 50 4.37 -8.63 -7.29
C GLU A 50 4.25 -7.34 -8.09
N MET A 51 5.09 -6.36 -7.75
CA MET A 51 5.09 -5.08 -8.46
C MET A 51 5.44 -5.24 -9.95
N THR A 52 6.25 -6.22 -10.28
CA THR A 52 6.64 -6.46 -11.66
C THR A 52 5.52 -7.06 -12.51
N ASP A 53 4.41 -7.45 -11.90
CA ASP A 53 3.20 -7.83 -12.63
C ASP A 53 2.48 -6.63 -13.23
N LEU A 54 2.81 -5.42 -12.76
CA LEU A 54 2.23 -4.19 -13.29
C LEU A 54 2.89 -3.76 -14.59
N PRO A 55 2.14 -3.19 -15.55
CA PRO A 55 2.74 -2.50 -16.67
C PRO A 55 3.64 -1.36 -16.20
N GLN A 56 4.66 -1.02 -16.97
CA GLN A 56 5.63 0.00 -16.60
C GLN A 56 4.98 1.32 -16.20
N ARG A 57 3.98 1.77 -16.94
CA ARG A 57 3.26 3.00 -16.65
C ARG A 57 2.66 3.00 -15.25
N GLU A 58 2.04 1.88 -14.89
CA GLU A 58 1.41 1.76 -13.58
C GLU A 58 2.44 1.62 -12.46
N ARG A 59 3.58 0.97 -12.71
CA ARG A 59 4.69 0.93 -11.75
C ARG A 59 5.13 2.33 -11.38
N MET A 60 5.28 3.21 -12.36
CA MET A 60 5.69 4.59 -12.13
C MET A 60 4.65 5.36 -11.33
N GLN A 61 3.37 5.15 -11.63
CA GLN A 61 2.28 5.78 -10.89
C GLN A 61 2.27 5.36 -9.42
N VAL A 62 2.44 4.06 -9.16
CA VAL A 62 2.49 3.53 -7.80
C VAL A 62 3.71 4.08 -7.05
N MET A 63 4.87 4.09 -7.69
CA MET A 63 6.09 4.61 -7.05
C MET A 63 5.98 6.10 -6.74
N ASN A 64 5.31 6.87 -7.58
CA ASN A 64 5.04 8.27 -7.26
C ASN A 64 4.19 8.42 -5.99
N VAL A 65 3.22 7.54 -5.81
CA VAL A 65 2.40 7.51 -4.59
C VAL A 65 3.26 7.12 -3.38
N VAL A 66 4.11 6.10 -3.53
CA VAL A 66 5.02 5.66 -2.47
C VAL A 66 5.94 6.80 -2.03
N PHE A 67 6.54 7.53 -2.97
CA PHE A 67 7.42 8.66 -2.65
C PHE A 67 6.65 9.80 -1.99
N ALA A 68 5.41 10.04 -2.41
CA ALA A 68 4.58 11.06 -1.77
C ALA A 68 4.26 10.69 -0.32
N VAL A 69 3.98 9.42 -0.06
CA VAL A 69 3.73 8.92 1.30
C VAL A 69 5.00 9.04 2.15
N GLU A 70 6.15 8.65 1.62
CA GLU A 70 7.42 8.79 2.33
C GLU A 70 7.67 10.25 2.72
N SER A 71 7.46 11.16 1.79
CA SER A 71 7.65 12.59 2.04
C SER A 71 6.72 13.09 3.15
N ALA A 72 5.47 12.66 3.14
CA ALA A 72 4.49 13.04 4.17
C ALA A 72 4.88 12.49 5.55
N VAL A 73 5.29 11.22 5.60
CA VAL A 73 5.72 10.59 6.86
C VAL A 73 6.94 11.30 7.43
N ARG A 74 7.91 11.64 6.59
CA ARG A 74 9.09 12.39 7.03
C ARG A 74 8.71 13.74 7.63
N SER A 75 7.79 14.45 7.01
CA SER A 75 7.37 15.78 7.49
C SER A 75 6.60 15.70 8.80
N LEU A 76 5.72 14.72 8.93
CA LEU A 76 4.79 14.63 10.06
C LEU A 76 5.38 13.93 11.28
N TYR A 77 6.16 12.88 11.08
CA TYR A 77 6.67 12.06 12.17
C TYR A 77 8.15 12.26 12.46
N ARG A 78 8.89 12.83 11.52
CA ARG A 78 10.34 13.10 11.63
C ARG A 78 11.13 11.87 12.09
N PRO A 79 10.97 10.72 11.43
CA PRO A 79 11.70 9.51 11.83
C PRO A 79 13.18 9.65 11.53
N ASP A 80 14.00 8.91 12.27
CA ASP A 80 15.44 8.82 11.98
C ASP A 80 15.69 8.09 10.67
N LYS A 81 14.84 7.13 10.34
CA LYS A 81 14.92 6.33 9.11
C LYS A 81 13.55 5.83 8.73
N ILE A 82 13.28 5.76 7.44
CA ILE A 82 12.06 5.12 6.91
C ILE A 82 12.45 3.75 6.36
N ASN A 83 11.69 2.75 6.74
CA ASN A 83 11.77 1.42 6.14
C ASN A 83 10.69 1.31 5.08
N LEU A 84 11.08 0.88 3.89
CA LEU A 84 10.19 0.66 2.77
C LEU A 84 10.30 -0.79 2.35
N ALA A 85 9.18 -1.49 2.30
CA ALA A 85 9.18 -2.90 1.95
C ALA A 85 7.95 -3.26 1.14
N SER A 86 8.12 -4.21 0.22
CA SER A 86 7.01 -4.86 -0.46
C SER A 86 6.63 -6.06 0.40
N LEU A 87 5.41 -6.02 0.94
CA LEU A 87 4.88 -7.05 1.84
C LEU A 87 3.64 -7.68 1.23
N GLY A 88 3.03 -8.61 1.96
CA GLY A 88 1.79 -9.24 1.52
C GLY A 88 2.00 -10.68 1.08
N ASN A 89 2.77 -11.40 1.87
CA ASN A 89 3.20 -12.77 1.52
C ASN A 89 2.27 -13.87 2.03
N MET A 90 1.28 -13.56 2.83
CA MET A 90 0.32 -14.59 3.29
C MET A 90 -0.58 -15.04 2.15
N THR A 91 -1.24 -14.09 1.50
CA THR A 91 -1.83 -14.26 0.18
C THR A 91 -1.26 -13.11 -0.64
N PRO A 92 -0.32 -13.36 -1.55
CA PRO A 92 0.42 -12.29 -2.20
C PRO A 92 -0.50 -11.26 -2.86
N HIS A 93 -0.26 -10.00 -2.50
CA HIS A 93 -1.09 -8.90 -3.02
C HIS A 93 -0.25 -7.63 -3.07
#